data_2c860bcf41113e083b1b8dd986acfff0
#
_entry.id   2c860bcf41113e083b1b8dd986acfff0
#
_cell.length_a   1.000
_cell.length_b   1.000
_cell.length_c   1.000
_cell.angle_alpha   90.00
_cell.angle_beta   90.00
_cell.angle_gamma   90.00
#
_symmetry.space_group_name_H-M   'P 1'
#
loop_
_entity.id
_entity.type
_entity.pdbx_description
1 polymer ?
#
loop_
_entity_poly.entity_id
_entity_poly.type
_entity_poly.pdbx_seq_one_letter_code
_entity_poly.pdbx_strand_id
1 'polypeptide(L)'
;MGWDGVTPGTFQPGRTYQEEIAALNGRDVPQYVRLTVRKYWRGPDGSKDAHMDPALIQLTYGDKDYNDGAWQINEKESTTEAKTYYYSKVLEGNAATEPVVSQLRIDDSIVSEKNITETRSGDTITYSYRYDGYIACVEADVQSLQTHNANDAIESLWGVTNVSAQSGKLTVK
;
A
#
# COMPACT_ATOMS: atom_id res chain seq x y z
N MET A 1 4.98 5.26 -12.62
CA MET A 1 5.91 4.70 -11.61
C MET A 1 6.37 3.34 -12.12
N GLY A 2 7.66 3.21 -12.41
CA GLY A 2 8.27 1.92 -12.69
C GLY A 2 8.85 1.37 -11.38
N TRP A 3 8.71 0.09 -11.16
CA TRP A 3 9.38 -0.62 -10.08
C TRP A 3 10.86 -0.78 -10.46
N ASP A 4 11.67 0.20 -10.10
CA ASP A 4 13.11 0.23 -10.43
C ASP A 4 13.89 -0.61 -9.42
N GLY A 5 13.91 -1.92 -9.58
CA GLY A 5 14.74 -2.78 -8.71
C GLY A 5 14.47 -4.27 -8.78
N VAL A 6 13.31 -4.69 -9.26
CA VAL A 6 13.00 -6.13 -9.38
C VAL A 6 12.91 -6.53 -10.84
N THR A 7 13.95 -7.17 -11.35
CA THR A 7 13.88 -7.80 -12.69
C THR A 7 12.86 -8.95 -12.64
N PRO A 8 11.89 -9.02 -13.58
CA PRO A 8 10.98 -10.15 -13.65
C PRO A 8 11.74 -11.48 -13.65
N GLY A 9 11.36 -12.41 -12.77
CA GLY A 9 12.02 -13.71 -12.60
C GLY A 9 13.09 -13.78 -11.52
N THR A 10 13.44 -12.66 -10.85
CA THR A 10 14.39 -12.64 -9.72
C THR A 10 13.70 -12.46 -8.36
N PHE A 11 12.39 -12.28 -8.35
CA PHE A 11 11.62 -12.11 -7.13
C PHE A 11 11.60 -13.44 -6.32
N GLN A 12 12.02 -13.37 -5.06
CA GLN A 12 12.10 -14.54 -4.18
C GLN A 12 11.16 -14.35 -2.98
N PRO A 13 10.22 -15.27 -2.73
CA PRO A 13 9.44 -15.28 -1.51
C PRO A 13 10.33 -15.29 -0.27
N GLY A 14 9.92 -14.60 0.79
CA GLY A 14 10.69 -14.46 2.02
C GLY A 14 11.78 -13.40 1.98
N ARG A 15 12.17 -12.91 0.81
CA ARG A 15 13.15 -11.82 0.68
C ARG A 15 12.46 -10.45 0.81
N THR A 16 13.14 -9.51 1.48
CA THR A 16 12.71 -8.11 1.60
C THR A 16 13.37 -7.28 0.51
N TYR A 17 12.56 -6.43 -0.14
CA TYR A 17 12.98 -5.49 -1.17
C TYR A 17 12.77 -4.06 -0.67
N GLN A 18 13.70 -3.17 -0.98
CA GLN A 18 13.56 -1.74 -0.70
C GLN A 18 12.65 -1.13 -1.75
N GLU A 19 11.50 -0.63 -1.31
CA GLU A 19 10.49 -0.03 -2.17
C GLU A 19 9.83 1.13 -1.43
N GLU A 20 9.95 2.33 -1.97
CA GLU A 20 9.45 3.53 -1.32
C GLU A 20 8.19 4.06 -2.01
N ILE A 21 7.18 4.35 -1.20
CA ILE A 21 5.96 5.05 -1.63
C ILE A 21 5.89 6.36 -0.85
N ALA A 22 6.01 7.48 -1.58
CA ALA A 22 5.89 8.83 -1.04
C ALA A 22 5.02 9.69 -1.96
N ALA A 23 4.47 10.78 -1.44
CA ALA A 23 3.72 11.76 -2.23
C ALA A 23 4.62 12.96 -2.57
N LEU A 24 4.53 13.43 -3.81
CA LEU A 24 5.19 14.65 -4.29
C LEU A 24 4.13 15.71 -4.60
N ASN A 25 4.25 16.89 -4.01
CA ASN A 25 3.47 18.05 -4.40
C ASN A 25 4.14 18.76 -5.59
N GLY A 26 3.67 18.47 -6.78
CA GLY A 26 4.16 19.14 -8.00
C GLY A 26 3.57 20.52 -8.27
N ARG A 27 2.92 21.15 -7.28
CA ARG A 27 2.34 22.50 -7.36
C ARG A 27 3.11 23.45 -6.44
N ASP A 28 2.95 24.75 -6.66
CA ASP A 28 3.61 25.80 -5.85
C ASP A 28 2.86 26.14 -4.57
N VAL A 29 1.68 25.56 -4.35
CA VAL A 29 0.81 25.87 -3.20
C VAL A 29 0.84 24.74 -2.18
N PRO A 30 0.82 25.07 -0.88
CA PRO A 30 0.79 24.06 0.19
C PRO A 30 -0.53 23.27 0.18
N GLN A 31 -0.45 21.99 0.51
CA GLN A 31 -1.57 21.07 0.47
C GLN A 31 -1.59 20.12 1.68
N TYR A 32 -2.77 19.68 2.05
CA TYR A 32 -2.95 18.46 2.86
C TYR A 32 -3.04 17.25 1.96
N VAL A 33 -2.48 16.12 2.40
CA VAL A 33 -2.36 14.91 1.60
C VAL A 33 -2.97 13.71 2.31
N ARG A 34 -3.78 12.95 1.56
CA ARG A 34 -4.25 11.61 1.89
C ARG A 34 -3.67 10.63 0.87
N LEU A 35 -3.18 9.49 1.34
CA LEU A 35 -2.62 8.45 0.51
C LEU A 35 -3.24 7.11 0.88
N THR A 36 -3.78 6.39 -0.10
CA THR A 36 -4.31 5.05 0.08
C THR A 36 -3.40 4.05 -0.63
N VAL A 37 -2.85 3.11 0.12
CA VAL A 37 -2.06 2.00 -0.41
C VAL A 37 -2.96 0.78 -0.50
N ARG A 38 -3.09 0.19 -1.70
CA ARG A 38 -3.81 -1.06 -1.96
C ARG A 38 -2.84 -2.15 -2.35
N LYS A 39 -3.09 -3.37 -1.88
CA LYS A 39 -2.33 -4.56 -2.23
C LYS A 39 -3.26 -5.72 -2.50
N TYR A 40 -3.03 -6.43 -3.60
CA TYR A 40 -3.87 -7.53 -4.02
C TYR A 40 -3.12 -8.47 -4.96
N TRP A 41 -3.71 -9.64 -5.20
CA TRP A 41 -3.22 -10.59 -6.17
C TRP A 41 -3.99 -10.47 -7.48
N ARG A 42 -3.28 -10.52 -8.59
CA ARG A 42 -3.83 -10.61 -9.93
C ARG A 42 -3.54 -11.99 -10.48
N GLY A 43 -4.59 -12.68 -10.93
CA GLY A 43 -4.51 -14.02 -11.47
C GLY A 43 -3.90 -14.08 -12.86
N PRO A 44 -3.69 -15.30 -13.38
CA PRO A 44 -3.15 -15.52 -14.72
C PRO A 44 -4.01 -14.94 -15.85
N ASP A 45 -5.31 -14.76 -15.60
CA ASP A 45 -6.26 -14.11 -16.53
C ASP A 45 -6.15 -12.58 -16.54
N GLY A 46 -5.28 -12.02 -15.71
CA GLY A 46 -5.07 -10.58 -15.58
C GLY A 46 -6.07 -9.87 -14.67
N SER A 47 -7.06 -10.57 -14.11
CA SER A 47 -8.05 -10.00 -13.18
C SER A 47 -7.58 -10.09 -11.73
N LYS A 48 -8.13 -9.20 -10.88
CA LYS A 48 -7.94 -9.29 -9.44
C LYS A 48 -8.67 -10.52 -8.90
N ASP A 49 -7.98 -11.31 -8.08
CA ASP A 49 -8.55 -12.46 -7.39
C ASP A 49 -8.74 -12.15 -5.90
N ALA A 50 -10.01 -12.02 -5.49
CA ALA A 50 -10.38 -11.73 -4.10
C ALA A 50 -10.24 -12.93 -3.15
N HIS A 51 -10.01 -14.16 -3.67
CA HIS A 51 -9.80 -15.36 -2.86
C HIS A 51 -8.35 -15.55 -2.43
N MET A 52 -7.44 -14.76 -2.99
CA MET A 52 -6.02 -14.80 -2.65
C MET A 52 -5.74 -13.80 -1.52
N ASP A 53 -5.06 -14.27 -0.47
CA ASP A 53 -4.86 -13.48 0.74
C ASP A 53 -3.89 -12.30 0.52
N PRO A 54 -4.36 -11.04 0.59
CA PRO A 54 -3.50 -9.87 0.45
C PRO A 54 -2.54 -9.69 1.64
N ALA A 55 -2.75 -10.34 2.79
CA ALA A 55 -1.83 -10.27 3.93
C ALA A 55 -0.45 -10.85 3.61
N LEU A 56 -0.36 -11.76 2.64
CA LEU A 56 0.90 -12.35 2.20
C LEU A 56 1.77 -11.35 1.40
N ILE A 57 1.21 -10.26 0.94
CA ILE A 57 1.95 -9.10 0.43
C ILE A 57 2.23 -8.21 1.64
N GLN A 58 3.43 -8.30 2.20
CA GLN A 58 3.83 -7.58 3.39
C GLN A 58 4.51 -6.26 3.01
N LEU A 59 3.98 -5.16 3.54
CA LEU A 59 4.56 -3.83 3.38
C LEU A 59 5.09 -3.36 4.73
N THR A 60 6.34 -2.91 4.76
CA THR A 60 6.89 -2.23 5.92
C THR A 60 6.63 -0.74 5.75
N TYR A 61 5.89 -0.18 6.67
CA TYR A 61 5.60 1.24 6.68
C TYR A 61 6.77 1.99 7.30
N GLY A 62 7.16 3.11 6.68
CA GLY A 62 8.44 3.77 6.88
C GLY A 62 8.69 4.28 8.28
N ASP A 63 7.68 4.74 8.98
CA ASP A 63 7.83 5.17 10.35
C ASP A 63 7.11 4.23 11.32
N LYS A 64 7.78 3.89 12.40
CA LYS A 64 7.31 2.85 13.33
C LYS A 64 6.13 3.30 14.17
N ASP A 65 5.94 4.61 14.29
CA ASP A 65 4.93 5.19 15.16
C ASP A 65 4.02 6.14 14.37
N TYR A 66 2.96 5.57 13.80
CA TYR A 66 2.01 6.33 12.99
C TYR A 66 1.28 7.44 13.76
N ASN A 67 1.28 7.38 15.09
CA ASN A 67 0.65 8.38 15.94
C ASN A 67 1.57 9.58 16.19
N ASP A 68 2.89 9.36 16.21
CA ASP A 68 3.91 10.40 16.38
C ASP A 68 4.69 10.69 15.09
N GLY A 69 4.49 9.90 14.04
CA GLY A 69 5.19 10.00 12.77
C GLY A 69 4.62 11.04 11.81
N ALA A 70 5.21 11.09 10.63
CA ALA A 70 4.77 11.97 9.55
C ALA A 70 3.40 11.57 9.00
N TRP A 71 3.05 10.29 9.08
CA TRP A 71 1.80 9.72 8.60
C TRP A 71 0.95 9.14 9.73
N GLN A 72 -0.35 9.37 9.67
CA GLN A 72 -1.35 8.82 10.56
C GLN A 72 -2.28 7.89 9.79
N ILE A 73 -2.43 6.65 10.25
CA ILE A 73 -3.39 5.71 9.66
C ILE A 73 -4.81 6.04 10.10
N ASN A 74 -5.78 5.95 9.19
CA ASN A 74 -7.19 5.95 9.52
C ASN A 74 -7.73 4.51 9.49
N GLU A 75 -7.83 3.90 10.65
CA GLU A 75 -8.29 2.51 10.76
C GLU A 75 -9.75 2.34 10.33
N LYS A 76 -10.58 3.40 10.41
CA LYS A 76 -11.98 3.36 9.96
C LYS A 76 -12.12 3.25 8.44
N GLU A 77 -11.09 3.66 7.69
CA GLU A 77 -11.01 3.56 6.23
C GLU A 77 -10.06 2.45 5.77
N SER A 78 -9.56 1.63 6.70
CA SER A 78 -8.51 0.66 6.42
C SER A 78 -9.02 -0.77 6.49
N THR A 79 -8.48 -1.62 5.60
CA THR A 79 -8.71 -3.07 5.56
C THR A 79 -7.37 -3.79 5.41
N THR A 80 -7.37 -5.12 5.36
CA THR A 80 -6.15 -5.91 5.06
C THR A 80 -5.61 -5.59 3.66
N GLU A 81 -6.49 -5.28 2.72
CA GLU A 81 -6.15 -4.99 1.32
C GLU A 81 -5.76 -3.52 1.10
N ALA A 82 -6.44 -2.59 1.78
CA ALA A 82 -6.28 -1.16 1.57
C ALA A 82 -6.04 -0.44 2.90
N LYS A 83 -5.03 0.40 2.96
CA LYS A 83 -4.75 1.25 4.12
C LYS A 83 -4.69 2.71 3.72
N THR A 84 -5.42 3.56 4.47
CA THR A 84 -5.49 4.99 4.21
C THR A 84 -4.72 5.77 5.27
N TYR A 85 -3.82 6.61 4.80
CA TYR A 85 -2.91 7.43 5.61
C TYR A 85 -3.12 8.91 5.33
N TYR A 86 -2.95 9.71 6.37
CA TYR A 86 -3.00 11.16 6.31
C TYR A 86 -1.64 11.73 6.71
N TYR A 87 -1.08 12.57 5.86
CA TYR A 87 0.16 13.28 6.18
C TYR A 87 -0.12 14.32 7.26
N SER A 88 0.56 14.22 8.39
CA SER A 88 0.24 15.02 9.58
C SER A 88 0.58 16.50 9.44
N LYS A 89 1.43 16.86 8.47
CA LYS A 89 1.87 18.24 8.21
C LYS A 89 1.26 18.76 6.91
N VAL A 90 1.36 20.05 6.70
CA VAL A 90 1.19 20.64 5.36
C VAL A 90 2.34 20.20 4.48
N LEU A 91 2.05 19.72 3.28
CA LEU A 91 3.05 19.46 2.26
C LEU A 91 3.26 20.72 1.43
N GLU A 92 4.42 21.34 1.60
CA GLU A 92 4.78 22.58 0.90
C GLU A 92 4.89 22.37 -0.62
N GLY A 93 4.85 23.47 -1.36
CA GLY A 93 5.00 23.43 -2.81
C GLY A 93 6.34 22.82 -3.23
N ASN A 94 6.32 21.97 -4.25
CA ASN A 94 7.48 21.26 -4.79
C ASN A 94 8.23 20.37 -3.78
N ALA A 95 7.61 20.04 -2.64
CA ALA A 95 8.15 19.14 -1.63
C ALA A 95 7.61 17.72 -1.76
N ALA A 96 8.34 16.76 -1.22
CA ALA A 96 7.90 15.37 -1.05
C ALA A 96 7.67 15.05 0.42
N THR A 97 6.77 14.11 0.68
CA THR A 97 6.59 13.56 2.03
C THR A 97 7.71 12.57 2.35
N GLU A 98 7.85 12.25 3.63
CA GLU A 98 8.54 11.02 4.05
C GLU A 98 7.81 9.80 3.44
N PRO A 99 8.51 8.68 3.15
CA PRO A 99 7.87 7.48 2.62
C PRO A 99 6.85 6.90 3.60
N VAL A 100 5.66 6.56 3.11
CA VAL A 100 4.68 5.80 3.88
C VAL A 100 4.99 4.30 3.88
N VAL A 101 5.58 3.81 2.80
CA VAL A 101 6.09 2.44 2.67
C VAL A 101 7.56 2.50 2.35
N SER A 102 8.36 1.67 2.98
CA SER A 102 9.81 1.59 2.79
C SER A 102 10.30 0.24 2.27
N GLN A 103 9.53 -0.81 2.44
CA GLN A 103 9.92 -2.16 2.05
C GLN A 103 8.70 -2.99 1.62
N LEU A 104 8.97 -3.94 0.70
CA LEU A 104 8.05 -4.98 0.27
C LEU A 104 8.67 -6.36 0.53
N ARG A 105 7.85 -7.28 1.04
CA ARG A 105 8.18 -8.70 1.14
C ARG A 105 6.95 -9.54 0.76
N ILE A 106 7.14 -10.58 -0.01
CA ILE A 106 6.10 -11.62 -0.16
C ILE A 106 6.41 -12.73 0.86
N ASP A 107 5.39 -13.10 1.62
CA ASP A 107 5.51 -14.16 2.62
C ASP A 107 5.94 -15.49 1.96
N ASP A 108 6.88 -16.19 2.58
CA ASP A 108 7.40 -17.46 2.05
C ASP A 108 6.42 -18.61 2.18
N SER A 109 5.35 -18.45 2.95
CA SER A 109 4.27 -19.44 3.03
C SER A 109 3.55 -19.69 1.70
N ILE A 110 3.69 -18.79 0.71
CA ILE A 110 3.13 -19.03 -0.65
C ILE A 110 3.70 -20.28 -1.32
N VAL A 111 4.91 -20.69 -0.96
CA VAL A 111 5.57 -21.92 -1.46
C VAL A 111 5.55 -23.05 -0.41
N SER A 112 4.79 -22.90 0.67
CA SER A 112 4.63 -23.95 1.68
C SER A 112 3.75 -25.10 1.19
N GLU A 113 3.85 -26.27 1.83
CA GLU A 113 3.05 -27.45 1.52
C GLU A 113 1.54 -27.20 1.49
N LYS A 114 1.04 -26.24 2.26
CA LYS A 114 -0.38 -25.85 2.27
C LYS A 114 -0.86 -25.26 0.93
N ASN A 115 0.05 -24.73 0.15
CA ASN A 115 -0.21 -24.10 -1.14
C ASN A 115 0.31 -24.93 -2.31
N ILE A 116 0.68 -26.20 -2.06
CA ILE A 116 1.14 -27.16 -3.06
C ILE A 116 0.13 -28.31 -3.12
N THR A 117 -0.31 -28.65 -4.32
CA THR A 117 -1.12 -29.85 -4.60
C THR A 117 -0.26 -30.87 -5.33
N GLU A 118 -0.14 -32.08 -4.77
CA GLU A 118 0.50 -33.22 -5.41
C GLU A 118 -0.57 -34.05 -6.12
N THR A 119 -0.37 -34.31 -7.41
CA THR A 119 -1.22 -35.22 -8.20
C THR A 119 -0.36 -36.34 -8.76
N ARG A 120 -0.80 -37.59 -8.58
CA ARG A 120 -0.13 -38.79 -9.13
C ARG A 120 -0.94 -39.41 -10.26
N SER A 121 -0.26 -39.68 -11.37
CA SER A 121 -0.83 -40.41 -12.52
C SER A 121 0.20 -41.42 -13.02
N GLY A 122 0.01 -42.70 -12.66
CA GLY A 122 1.01 -43.73 -12.89
C GLY A 122 2.32 -43.42 -12.17
N ASP A 123 3.43 -43.37 -12.91
CA ASP A 123 4.76 -43.07 -12.39
C ASP A 123 5.08 -41.56 -12.38
N THR A 124 4.11 -40.74 -12.82
CA THR A 124 4.28 -39.29 -12.87
C THR A 124 3.70 -38.59 -11.63
N ILE A 125 4.51 -37.78 -10.95
CA ILE A 125 4.09 -36.91 -9.84
C ILE A 125 4.14 -35.49 -10.35
N THR A 126 3.01 -34.76 -10.25
CA THR A 126 2.90 -33.38 -10.63
C THR A 126 2.65 -32.51 -9.37
N TYR A 127 3.45 -31.47 -9.18
CA TYR A 127 3.25 -30.47 -8.14
C TYR A 127 2.65 -29.20 -8.77
N SER A 128 1.53 -28.74 -8.23
CA SER A 128 0.89 -27.49 -8.62
C SER A 128 0.92 -26.51 -7.46
N TYR A 129 1.41 -25.30 -7.70
CA TYR A 129 1.50 -24.24 -6.71
C TYR A 129 0.29 -23.31 -6.85
N ARG A 130 -0.40 -23.03 -5.73
CA ARG A 130 -1.60 -22.20 -5.71
C ARG A 130 -1.36 -20.78 -6.25
N TYR A 131 -0.15 -20.24 -6.04
CA TYR A 131 0.24 -18.89 -6.47
C TYR A 131 0.99 -18.86 -7.81
N ASP A 132 1.05 -19.99 -8.52
CA ASP A 132 1.71 -20.04 -9.83
C ASP A 132 0.96 -19.18 -10.85
N GLY A 133 1.70 -18.32 -11.57
CA GLY A 133 1.15 -17.36 -12.52
C GLY A 133 0.46 -16.13 -11.88
N TYR A 134 0.42 -16.03 -10.55
CA TYR A 134 -0.12 -14.85 -9.88
C TYR A 134 0.91 -13.71 -9.78
N ILE A 135 0.41 -12.49 -9.78
CA ILE A 135 1.20 -11.27 -9.65
C ILE A 135 0.76 -10.53 -8.39
N ALA A 136 1.71 -10.26 -7.49
CA ALA A 136 1.48 -9.35 -6.37
C ALA A 136 1.43 -7.91 -6.88
N CYS A 137 0.33 -7.22 -6.61
CA CYS A 137 0.12 -5.84 -7.01
C CYS A 137 0.07 -4.93 -5.77
N VAL A 138 0.76 -3.80 -5.86
CA VAL A 138 0.68 -2.70 -4.90
C VAL A 138 0.39 -1.43 -5.67
N GLU A 139 -0.64 -0.70 -5.25
CA GLU A 139 -1.08 0.55 -5.86
C GLU A 139 -1.15 1.65 -4.81
N ALA A 140 -0.79 2.86 -5.19
CA ALA A 140 -0.92 4.05 -4.36
C ALA A 140 -1.81 5.08 -5.04
N ASP A 141 -2.84 5.55 -4.33
CA ASP A 141 -3.71 6.65 -4.74
C ASP A 141 -3.47 7.84 -3.82
N VAL A 142 -3.11 8.99 -4.41
CA VAL A 142 -2.81 10.22 -3.68
C VAL A 142 -3.90 11.24 -3.96
N GLN A 143 -4.48 11.77 -2.89
CA GLN A 143 -5.43 12.86 -2.95
C GLN A 143 -4.92 14.04 -2.11
N SER A 144 -5.18 15.25 -2.58
CA SER A 144 -4.75 16.45 -1.88
C SER A 144 -5.83 17.51 -1.82
N LEU A 145 -5.77 18.33 -0.79
CA LEU A 145 -6.64 19.47 -0.54
C LEU A 145 -5.82 20.72 -0.29
N GLN A 146 -6.35 21.87 -0.71
CA GLN A 146 -5.78 23.16 -0.32
C GLN A 146 -5.94 23.39 1.19
N THR A 147 -5.04 24.16 1.78
CA THR A 147 -5.04 24.44 3.23
C THR A 147 -6.14 25.43 3.66
N HIS A 148 -6.67 26.21 2.72
CA HIS A 148 -7.78 27.14 2.98
C HIS A 148 -9.12 26.38 3.05
N ASN A 149 -9.94 26.66 4.08
CA ASN A 149 -11.22 25.97 4.36
C ASN A 149 -11.09 24.44 4.39
N ALA A 150 -9.98 23.94 4.92
CA ALA A 150 -9.62 22.54 4.82
C ALA A 150 -10.63 21.59 5.46
N ASN A 151 -11.26 21.97 6.59
CA ASN A 151 -12.22 21.08 7.27
C ASN A 151 -13.47 20.83 6.43
N ASP A 152 -14.01 21.86 5.78
CA ASP A 152 -15.18 21.73 4.88
C ASP A 152 -14.79 20.87 3.66
N ALA A 153 -13.58 21.04 3.14
CA ALA A 153 -13.05 20.24 2.04
C ALA A 153 -12.79 18.79 2.43
N ILE A 154 -12.29 18.52 3.63
CA ILE A 154 -12.10 17.16 4.17
C ILE A 154 -13.44 16.42 4.20
N GLU A 155 -14.48 17.05 4.78
CA GLU A 155 -15.80 16.44 4.88
C GLU A 155 -16.44 16.25 3.49
N SER A 156 -16.38 17.24 2.61
CA SER A 156 -17.07 17.21 1.31
C SER A 156 -16.35 16.36 0.26
N LEU A 157 -15.03 16.38 0.18
CA LEU A 157 -14.25 15.71 -0.87
C LEU A 157 -13.68 14.37 -0.44
N TRP A 158 -13.27 14.25 0.85
CA TRP A 158 -12.79 12.98 1.37
C TRP A 158 -13.88 12.15 2.04
N GLY A 159 -15.03 12.78 2.38
CA GLY A 159 -16.17 12.08 2.97
C GLY A 159 -15.94 11.58 4.40
N VAL A 160 -15.02 12.18 5.14
CA VAL A 160 -14.63 11.73 6.49
C VAL A 160 -14.89 12.81 7.53
N THR A 161 -15.35 12.38 8.71
CA THR A 161 -15.66 13.27 9.85
C THR A 161 -14.69 13.09 11.02
N ASN A 162 -13.83 12.06 10.97
CA ASN A 162 -12.84 11.76 12.01
C ASN A 162 -11.45 12.31 11.68
N VAL A 163 -11.32 13.14 10.65
CA VAL A 163 -10.09 13.84 10.29
C VAL A 163 -10.35 15.33 10.41
N SER A 164 -9.41 16.07 10.95
CA SER A 164 -9.52 17.54 11.08
C SER A 164 -8.19 18.22 10.82
N ALA A 165 -8.26 19.43 10.25
CA ALA A 165 -7.13 20.30 10.03
C ALA A 165 -7.14 21.44 11.04
N GLN A 166 -6.05 21.63 11.77
CA GLN A 166 -5.86 22.73 12.72
C GLN A 166 -4.41 23.19 12.75
N SER A 167 -4.17 24.49 12.64
CA SER A 167 -2.84 25.09 12.76
C SER A 167 -1.77 24.42 11.89
N GLY A 168 -2.10 24.09 10.64
CA GLY A 168 -1.17 23.46 9.70
C GLY A 168 -0.94 21.96 9.93
N LYS A 169 -1.78 21.31 10.74
CA LYS A 169 -1.69 19.87 11.00
C LYS A 169 -3.00 19.17 10.67
N LEU A 170 -2.91 17.96 10.10
CA LEU A 170 -3.99 16.99 10.07
C LEU A 170 -3.93 16.10 11.30
N THR A 171 -5.10 15.76 11.83
CA THR A 171 -5.25 14.83 12.95
C THR A 171 -6.36 13.85 12.64
N VAL A 172 -6.07 12.55 12.77
CA VAL A 172 -7.05 11.46 12.72
C VAL A 172 -7.50 11.13 14.14
N LYS A 173 -8.83 10.96 14.37
CA LYS A 173 -9.47 10.71 15.67
C LYS A 173 -10.02 9.29 15.78
#